data_ca4f0160ab459b3ad6a7faa2913d1e99
#
_entry.id   ca4f0160ab459b3ad6a7faa2913d1e99
#
_cell.length_a   1.000
_cell.length_b   1.000
_cell.length_c   1.000
_cell.angle_alpha   90.00
_cell.angle_beta   90.00
_cell.angle_gamma   90.00
#
_symmetry.space_group_name_H-M   'P 1'
#
loop_
_entity.id
_entity.type
_entity.pdbx_description
1 polymer ?
#
loop_
_entity_poly.entity_id
_entity_poly.type
_entity_poly.pdbx_seq_one_letter_code
_entity_poly.pdbx_strand_id
1 'polypeptide(L)'
;MSNASKFGKVAVLLGGKSAEREVSLDSGAAVLEALVRSGVNAEAFDPKERSVTELVGYDRAFIVLHGRGGEDGQIQGVLEWLNIPYTGTGVQGSAIGMDKVKTKQIWQGSDLPTAPYRIISQESDLAEVVANLGLPLIIKPVHEGSSVGMSKVEKAEDLAAAIAKATQHDAVVMAEKWITGREFTISFLNGQPLPVIRLQPPADVAFYDYEAKYQRNDVEYGIPCGLSTEEEQKLQALCLRAFQAVGASGWGRIDAMQDEQGNFWLLEVNTVPGMTSHSSVSYTHLTLPT
;
A
#
# COMPACT_ATOMS: atom_id res chain seq x y z
N MET A 1 1.80 -3.33 37.11
CA MET A 1 1.03 -2.37 36.27
C MET A 1 1.30 -2.76 34.84
N SER A 2 0.27 -2.92 34.02
CA SER A 2 0.47 -3.31 32.62
C SER A 2 1.30 -2.24 31.92
N ASN A 3 2.22 -2.65 31.04
CA ASN A 3 3.09 -1.75 30.26
C ASN A 3 2.25 -0.81 29.32
N ALA A 4 0.94 -1.04 29.24
CA ALA A 4 -0.04 -0.32 28.42
C ALA A 4 -0.37 1.10 28.92
N SER A 5 -0.26 1.37 30.23
CA SER A 5 -0.53 2.71 30.80
C SER A 5 0.42 3.81 30.29
N LYS A 6 1.61 3.42 29.80
CA LYS A 6 2.59 4.36 29.24
C LYS A 6 2.14 5.04 27.94
N PHE A 7 1.11 4.51 27.28
CA PHE A 7 0.65 5.06 25.99
C PHE A 7 -0.33 6.24 26.18
N GLY A 8 -0.89 6.43 27.40
CA GLY A 8 -1.91 7.45 27.63
C GLY A 8 -3.20 7.14 26.88
N LYS A 9 -3.91 8.18 26.45
CA LYS A 9 -5.13 8.10 25.65
C LYS A 9 -4.77 8.02 24.16
N VAL A 10 -5.17 6.94 23.48
CA VAL A 10 -4.83 6.66 22.10
C VAL A 10 -6.04 6.83 21.18
N ALA A 11 -5.93 7.69 20.16
CA ALA A 11 -6.90 7.76 19.07
C ALA A 11 -6.58 6.69 18.02
N VAL A 12 -7.49 5.77 17.76
CA VAL A 12 -7.42 4.89 16.58
C VAL A 12 -8.13 5.61 15.44
N LEU A 13 -7.35 6.17 14.51
CA LEU A 13 -7.85 6.93 13.38
C LEU A 13 -8.34 5.97 12.30
N LEU A 14 -9.65 5.91 12.09
CA LEU A 14 -10.31 4.96 11.19
C LEU A 14 -11.43 5.64 10.38
N GLY A 15 -11.94 4.99 9.36
CA GLY A 15 -13.02 5.50 8.51
C GLY A 15 -12.53 6.54 7.50
N GLY A 16 -12.71 7.82 7.81
CA GLY A 16 -12.33 8.91 6.89
C GLY A 16 -13.27 9.07 5.71
N LYS A 17 -12.82 9.81 4.66
CA LYS A 17 -13.64 10.19 3.50
C LYS A 17 -13.21 9.56 2.19
N SER A 18 -12.17 8.73 2.19
CA SER A 18 -11.63 8.11 0.97
C SER A 18 -12.56 7.03 0.42
N ALA A 19 -12.28 6.57 -0.80
CA ALA A 19 -12.95 5.42 -1.40
C ALA A 19 -12.71 4.11 -0.61
N GLU A 20 -11.67 4.07 0.23
CA GLU A 20 -11.27 2.91 1.04
C GLU A 20 -11.85 2.93 2.47
N ARG A 21 -12.89 3.77 2.71
CA ARG A 21 -13.52 3.94 4.02
C ARG A 21 -13.88 2.63 4.70
N GLU A 22 -14.54 1.72 4.00
CA GLU A 22 -15.00 0.45 4.57
C GLU A 22 -13.82 -0.42 5.04
N VAL A 23 -12.78 -0.50 4.25
CA VAL A 23 -11.53 -1.21 4.63
C VAL A 23 -10.90 -0.59 5.87
N SER A 24 -10.93 0.75 5.97
CA SER A 24 -10.42 1.49 7.13
C SER A 24 -11.27 1.25 8.38
N LEU A 25 -12.58 1.15 8.26
CA LEU A 25 -13.47 0.83 9.38
C LEU A 25 -13.22 -0.59 9.90
N ASP A 26 -13.11 -1.58 9.02
CA ASP A 26 -12.85 -2.98 9.39
C ASP A 26 -11.47 -3.15 10.03
N SER A 27 -10.43 -2.61 9.40
CA SER A 27 -9.07 -2.63 9.93
C SER A 27 -8.98 -1.91 11.29
N GLY A 28 -9.63 -0.74 11.37
CA GLY A 28 -9.64 0.08 12.58
C GLY A 28 -10.37 -0.58 13.74
N ALA A 29 -11.48 -1.27 13.47
CA ALA A 29 -12.21 -2.04 14.48
C ALA A 29 -11.34 -3.19 15.04
N ALA A 30 -10.65 -3.92 14.18
CA ALA A 30 -9.75 -5.01 14.60
C ALA A 30 -8.56 -4.48 15.44
N VAL A 31 -7.94 -3.38 15.03
CA VAL A 31 -6.85 -2.73 15.77
C VAL A 31 -7.35 -2.21 17.12
N LEU A 32 -8.49 -1.53 17.16
CA LEU A 32 -9.08 -1.01 18.40
C LEU A 32 -9.36 -2.12 19.40
N GLU A 33 -10.00 -3.21 18.94
CA GLU A 33 -10.26 -4.38 19.79
C GLU A 33 -8.96 -4.95 20.37
N ALA A 34 -7.93 -5.13 19.55
CA ALA A 34 -6.64 -5.65 19.97
C ALA A 34 -5.95 -4.74 21.01
N LEU A 35 -5.97 -3.42 20.82
CA LEU A 35 -5.41 -2.44 21.75
C LEU A 35 -6.14 -2.47 23.08
N VAL A 36 -7.48 -2.43 23.09
CA VAL A 36 -8.31 -2.48 24.29
C VAL A 36 -8.10 -3.79 25.03
N ARG A 37 -8.10 -4.92 24.35
CA ARG A 37 -7.81 -6.26 24.93
C ARG A 37 -6.41 -6.31 25.56
N SER A 38 -5.46 -5.57 25.02
CA SER A 38 -4.09 -5.43 25.56
C SER A 38 -3.98 -4.42 26.71
N GLY A 39 -5.10 -3.82 27.13
CA GLY A 39 -5.17 -2.87 28.25
C GLY A 39 -4.78 -1.42 27.89
N VAL A 40 -4.66 -1.09 26.61
CA VAL A 40 -4.43 0.27 26.13
C VAL A 40 -5.72 1.07 26.22
N ASN A 41 -5.64 2.30 26.74
CA ASN A 41 -6.76 3.25 26.75
C ASN A 41 -6.94 3.83 25.34
N ALA A 42 -7.62 3.08 24.47
CA ALA A 42 -7.81 3.42 23.06
C ALA A 42 -9.29 3.65 22.74
N GLU A 43 -9.58 4.60 21.87
CA GLU A 43 -10.93 4.83 21.34
C GLU A 43 -10.91 5.13 19.84
N ALA A 44 -12.02 4.84 19.16
CA ALA A 44 -12.18 5.14 17.74
C ALA A 44 -12.27 6.66 17.52
N PHE A 45 -11.62 7.12 16.47
CA PHE A 45 -11.70 8.49 15.99
C PHE A 45 -11.88 8.52 14.48
N ASP A 46 -13.09 8.85 14.01
CA ASP A 46 -13.40 8.98 12.60
C ASP A 46 -13.39 10.47 12.19
N PRO A 47 -12.41 10.91 11.36
CA PRO A 47 -12.33 12.30 10.93
C PRO A 47 -13.43 12.71 9.92
N LYS A 48 -14.28 11.78 9.49
CA LYS A 48 -15.52 12.10 8.77
C LYS A 48 -16.59 12.63 9.70
N GLU A 49 -16.68 12.08 10.91
CA GLU A 49 -17.71 12.36 11.90
C GLU A 49 -17.27 13.39 12.97
N ARG A 50 -15.95 13.50 13.18
CA ARG A 50 -15.34 14.35 14.22
C ARG A 50 -14.35 15.34 13.63
N SER A 51 -14.25 16.52 14.23
CA SER A 51 -13.21 17.49 13.84
C SER A 51 -11.82 17.02 14.27
N VAL A 52 -10.83 17.12 13.37
CA VAL A 52 -9.42 16.83 13.71
C VAL A 52 -8.87 17.71 14.83
N THR A 53 -9.50 18.85 15.12
CA THR A 53 -9.14 19.71 16.28
C THR A 53 -9.40 19.04 17.63
N GLU A 54 -10.28 18.04 17.67
CA GLU A 54 -10.56 17.26 18.89
C GLU A 54 -9.42 16.30 19.25
N LEU A 55 -8.47 16.07 18.34
CA LEU A 55 -7.27 15.27 18.61
C LEU A 55 -6.37 15.85 19.72
N VAL A 56 -6.48 17.15 20.02
CA VAL A 56 -5.75 17.79 21.12
C VAL A 56 -5.94 17.07 22.49
N GLY A 57 -7.02 16.31 22.64
CA GLY A 57 -7.28 15.52 23.86
C GLY A 57 -6.61 14.14 23.92
N TYR A 58 -5.74 13.80 22.96
CA TYR A 58 -5.08 12.50 22.87
C TYR A 58 -3.58 12.61 23.07
N ASP A 59 -2.99 11.56 23.66
CA ASP A 59 -1.55 11.45 23.87
C ASP A 59 -0.85 10.82 22.67
N ARG A 60 -1.55 9.98 21.90
CA ARG A 60 -1.03 9.26 20.72
C ARG A 60 -2.14 8.98 19.72
N ALA A 61 -1.73 8.73 18.47
CA ALA A 61 -2.61 8.25 17.43
C ALA A 61 -2.10 6.95 16.80
N PHE A 62 -3.01 6.02 16.55
CA PHE A 62 -2.77 4.85 15.70
C PHE A 62 -3.50 5.08 14.37
N ILE A 63 -2.75 5.24 13.28
CA ILE A 63 -3.34 5.54 11.97
C ILE A 63 -3.73 4.22 11.29
N VAL A 64 -5.03 4.11 10.94
CA VAL A 64 -5.62 3.03 10.14
C VAL A 64 -6.51 3.62 9.04
N LEU A 65 -6.32 4.90 8.74
CA LEU A 65 -6.97 5.57 7.62
C LEU A 65 -6.30 5.14 6.32
N HIS A 66 -7.06 4.66 5.36
CA HIS A 66 -6.56 4.27 4.04
C HIS A 66 -6.90 5.31 2.98
N GLY A 67 -6.05 5.38 1.95
CA GLY A 67 -6.21 6.29 0.83
C GLY A 67 -6.02 7.76 1.20
N ARG A 68 -6.71 8.63 0.44
CA ARG A 68 -6.60 10.09 0.59
C ARG A 68 -7.01 10.57 1.98
N GLY A 69 -6.21 11.45 2.58
CA GLY A 69 -6.38 11.95 3.94
C GLY A 69 -5.77 11.05 5.02
N GLY A 70 -5.42 9.80 4.70
CA GLY A 70 -4.81 8.83 5.61
C GLY A 70 -3.37 8.47 5.25
N GLU A 71 -3.10 8.27 3.96
CA GLU A 71 -1.79 7.80 3.47
C GLU A 71 -1.01 8.86 2.69
N ASP A 72 -1.52 10.08 2.56
CA ASP A 72 -1.00 11.15 1.73
C ASP A 72 -0.28 12.28 2.50
N GLY A 73 -0.05 12.10 3.78
CA GLY A 73 0.63 13.08 4.64
C GLY A 73 -0.31 14.10 5.30
N GLN A 74 -1.60 14.15 4.96
CA GLN A 74 -2.52 15.16 5.52
C GLN A 74 -2.73 14.95 7.02
N ILE A 75 -3.16 13.75 7.44
CA ILE A 75 -3.38 13.46 8.86
C ILE A 75 -2.07 13.47 9.65
N GLN A 76 -0.97 13.01 9.03
CA GLN A 76 0.36 13.07 9.63
C GLN A 76 0.77 14.52 9.93
N GLY A 77 0.53 15.44 8.99
CA GLY A 77 0.80 16.87 9.18
C GLY A 77 -0.03 17.50 10.31
N VAL A 78 -1.31 17.11 10.45
CA VAL A 78 -2.14 17.53 11.58
C VAL A 78 -1.55 17.04 12.91
N LEU A 79 -1.17 15.76 12.99
CA LEU A 79 -0.61 15.16 14.19
C LEU A 79 0.74 15.78 14.58
N GLU A 80 1.62 16.04 13.59
CA GLU A 80 2.89 16.74 13.84
C GLU A 80 2.67 18.17 14.36
N TRP A 81 1.74 18.92 13.75
CA TRP A 81 1.40 20.27 14.20
C TRP A 81 0.85 20.27 15.63
N LEU A 82 0.08 19.25 16.00
CA LEU A 82 -0.46 19.08 17.36
C LEU A 82 0.55 18.45 18.35
N ASN A 83 1.75 18.07 17.91
CA ASN A 83 2.76 17.35 18.68
C ASN A 83 2.23 16.02 19.25
N ILE A 84 1.39 15.31 18.50
CA ILE A 84 0.85 13.99 18.86
C ILE A 84 1.66 12.92 18.16
N PRO A 85 2.42 12.07 18.87
CA PRO A 85 3.12 10.93 18.29
C PRO A 85 2.12 9.95 17.66
N TYR A 86 2.49 9.40 16.51
CA TYR A 86 1.63 8.49 15.76
C TYR A 86 2.40 7.29 15.18
N THR A 87 1.68 6.27 14.74
CA THR A 87 2.25 5.08 14.12
C THR A 87 2.51 5.30 12.63
N GLY A 88 3.60 4.72 12.13
CA GLY A 88 3.88 4.63 10.69
C GLY A 88 4.75 5.77 10.15
N THR A 89 4.57 6.00 8.87
CA THR A 89 5.38 6.90 8.06
C THR A 89 4.97 8.36 8.27
N GLY A 90 5.95 9.26 8.33
CA GLY A 90 5.73 10.72 8.46
C GLY A 90 5.20 11.38 7.19
N VAL A 91 5.01 12.70 7.24
CA VAL A 91 4.37 13.51 6.18
C VAL A 91 5.00 13.27 4.81
N GLN A 92 6.32 13.42 4.70
CA GLN A 92 7.02 13.33 3.41
C GLN A 92 6.89 11.93 2.79
N GLY A 93 7.19 10.88 3.56
CA GLY A 93 7.13 9.51 3.05
C GLY A 93 5.73 9.07 2.69
N SER A 94 4.71 9.51 3.44
CA SER A 94 3.30 9.27 3.12
C SER A 94 2.89 9.96 1.82
N ALA A 95 3.22 11.25 1.66
CA ALA A 95 2.90 11.99 0.44
C ALA A 95 3.57 11.39 -0.82
N ILE A 96 4.83 10.95 -0.69
CA ILE A 96 5.56 10.29 -1.77
C ILE A 96 4.95 8.91 -2.06
N GLY A 97 4.68 8.11 -1.02
CA GLY A 97 4.12 6.77 -1.16
C GLY A 97 2.77 6.73 -1.86
N MET A 98 1.93 7.75 -1.61
CA MET A 98 0.63 7.89 -2.26
C MET A 98 0.73 8.26 -3.75
N ASP A 99 1.81 8.88 -4.19
CA ASP A 99 2.08 9.24 -5.59
C ASP A 99 2.97 8.17 -6.25
N LYS A 100 2.36 7.29 -7.06
CA LYS A 100 3.07 6.21 -7.75
C LYS A 100 4.16 6.74 -8.69
N VAL A 101 3.97 7.89 -9.31
CA VAL A 101 4.96 8.50 -10.20
C VAL A 101 6.16 9.01 -9.40
N LYS A 102 5.93 9.72 -8.29
CA LYS A 102 7.01 10.20 -7.42
C LYS A 102 7.78 9.05 -6.78
N THR A 103 7.08 8.05 -6.29
CA THR A 103 7.69 6.81 -5.78
C THR A 103 8.64 6.20 -6.81
N LYS A 104 8.16 5.98 -8.04
CA LYS A 104 8.98 5.41 -9.12
C LYS A 104 10.17 6.31 -9.52
N GLN A 105 9.99 7.63 -9.57
CA GLN A 105 11.07 8.57 -9.85
C GLN A 105 12.19 8.48 -8.80
N ILE A 106 11.83 8.37 -7.51
CA ILE A 106 12.79 8.21 -6.42
C ILE A 106 13.49 6.86 -6.53
N TRP A 107 12.75 5.79 -6.77
CA TRP A 107 13.36 4.46 -6.96
C TRP A 107 14.33 4.43 -8.14
N GLN A 108 13.95 4.99 -9.28
CA GLN A 108 14.85 5.09 -10.46
C GLN A 108 16.10 5.92 -10.15
N GLY A 109 15.95 7.07 -9.46
CA GLY A 109 17.07 7.91 -9.04
C GLY A 109 17.98 7.27 -7.98
N SER A 110 17.52 6.18 -7.35
CA SER A 110 18.25 5.39 -6.34
C SER A 110 18.75 4.04 -6.88
N ASP A 111 18.73 3.84 -8.19
CA ASP A 111 19.09 2.58 -8.87
C ASP A 111 18.30 1.37 -8.33
N LEU A 112 17.00 1.58 -8.09
CA LEU A 112 16.06 0.53 -7.66
C LEU A 112 15.16 0.13 -8.84
N PRO A 113 15.01 -1.17 -9.12
CA PRO A 113 14.27 -1.67 -10.28
C PRO A 113 12.76 -1.44 -10.12
N THR A 114 12.17 -0.72 -11.03
CA THR A 114 10.71 -0.56 -11.16
C THR A 114 10.33 -0.61 -12.62
N ALA A 115 9.13 -1.13 -12.94
CA ALA A 115 8.71 -1.31 -14.33
C ALA A 115 8.67 0.03 -15.09
N PRO A 116 9.08 0.05 -16.37
CA PRO A 116 8.96 1.23 -17.23
C PRO A 116 7.53 1.75 -17.28
N TYR A 117 7.38 3.07 -17.28
CA TYR A 117 6.05 3.70 -17.28
C TYR A 117 6.07 5.03 -18.03
N ARG A 118 4.88 5.53 -18.39
CA ARG A 118 4.62 6.88 -18.91
C ARG A 118 3.38 7.47 -18.26
N ILE A 119 3.39 8.78 -18.01
CA ILE A 119 2.17 9.53 -17.70
C ILE A 119 1.44 9.72 -19.02
N ILE A 120 0.14 9.44 -19.01
CA ILE A 120 -0.70 9.46 -20.21
C ILE A 120 -2.01 10.20 -19.94
N SER A 121 -2.62 10.71 -21.02
CA SER A 121 -3.94 11.32 -21.05
C SER A 121 -4.72 10.81 -22.26
N GLN A 122 -5.96 11.23 -22.41
CA GLN A 122 -6.77 10.92 -23.61
C GLN A 122 -6.19 11.55 -24.90
N GLU A 123 -5.35 12.58 -24.76
CA GLU A 123 -4.68 13.28 -25.89
C GLU A 123 -3.33 12.65 -26.24
N SER A 124 -2.86 11.66 -25.48
CA SER A 124 -1.58 10.99 -25.74
C SER A 124 -1.61 10.22 -27.06
N ASP A 125 -0.48 10.20 -27.75
CA ASP A 125 -0.29 9.28 -28.89
C ASP A 125 -0.19 7.83 -28.38
N LEU A 126 -1.31 7.12 -28.46
CA LEU A 126 -1.42 5.74 -27.95
C LEU A 126 -0.51 4.77 -28.72
N ALA A 127 -0.23 5.04 -30.00
CA ALA A 127 0.70 4.22 -30.78
C ALA A 127 2.13 4.40 -30.26
N GLU A 128 2.52 5.63 -29.93
CA GLU A 128 3.82 5.91 -29.31
C GLU A 128 3.94 5.26 -27.92
N VAL A 129 2.88 5.28 -27.10
CA VAL A 129 2.87 4.62 -25.78
C VAL A 129 3.14 3.13 -25.93
N VAL A 130 2.43 2.48 -26.85
CA VAL A 130 2.60 1.03 -27.13
C VAL A 130 4.00 0.75 -27.71
N ALA A 131 4.49 1.57 -28.61
CA ALA A 131 5.82 1.39 -29.19
C ALA A 131 6.95 1.48 -28.16
N ASN A 132 6.80 2.34 -27.14
CA ASN A 132 7.82 2.53 -26.11
C ASN A 132 7.77 1.51 -24.96
N LEU A 133 6.57 1.10 -24.54
CA LEU A 133 6.40 0.23 -23.37
C LEU A 133 6.14 -1.22 -23.74
N GLY A 134 5.61 -1.49 -24.95
CA GLY A 134 5.14 -2.80 -25.37
C GLY A 134 3.77 -3.16 -24.75
N LEU A 135 3.19 -4.27 -25.18
CA LEU A 135 2.01 -4.89 -24.57
C LEU A 135 2.42 -6.20 -23.91
N PRO A 136 1.72 -6.64 -22.85
CA PRO A 136 0.61 -5.97 -22.17
C PRO A 136 1.05 -4.76 -21.32
N LEU A 137 0.08 -3.87 -21.03
CA LEU A 137 0.23 -2.72 -20.15
C LEU A 137 -0.75 -2.81 -18.97
N ILE A 138 -0.42 -2.13 -17.89
CA ILE A 138 -1.37 -1.82 -16.82
C ILE A 138 -1.61 -0.31 -16.82
N ILE A 139 -2.86 0.11 -16.92
CA ILE A 139 -3.29 1.50 -16.83
C ILE A 139 -3.83 1.72 -15.43
N LYS A 140 -3.36 2.76 -14.76
CA LYS A 140 -3.74 3.02 -13.37
C LYS A 140 -3.76 4.50 -13.03
N PRO A 141 -4.70 4.93 -12.15
CA PRO A 141 -4.64 6.21 -11.47
C PRO A 141 -3.36 6.31 -10.65
N VAL A 142 -2.77 7.51 -10.57
CA VAL A 142 -1.49 7.71 -9.86
C VAL A 142 -1.68 7.75 -8.35
N HIS A 143 -2.78 8.39 -7.86
CA HIS A 143 -3.02 8.67 -6.44
C HIS A 143 -4.15 7.84 -5.81
N GLU A 144 -4.46 6.67 -6.38
CA GLU A 144 -5.46 5.76 -5.81
C GLU A 144 -4.81 4.45 -5.34
N GLY A 145 -5.34 3.93 -4.23
CA GLY A 145 -4.97 2.63 -3.67
C GLY A 145 -5.86 1.49 -4.16
N SER A 146 -5.68 0.31 -3.58
CA SER A 146 -6.56 -0.85 -3.68
C SER A 146 -6.98 -1.25 -5.11
N SER A 147 -6.13 -1.02 -6.09
CA SER A 147 -6.39 -1.32 -7.52
C SER A 147 -7.61 -0.61 -8.12
N VAL A 148 -8.12 0.45 -7.49
CA VAL A 148 -9.25 1.25 -7.98
C VAL A 148 -8.91 1.86 -9.35
N GLY A 149 -9.81 1.70 -10.33
CA GLY A 149 -9.64 2.27 -11.66
C GLY A 149 -8.57 1.60 -12.54
N MET A 150 -7.90 0.56 -12.08
CA MET A 150 -6.88 -0.15 -12.85
C MET A 150 -7.47 -1.00 -13.97
N SER A 151 -6.68 -1.20 -15.04
CA SER A 151 -7.02 -2.09 -16.15
C SER A 151 -5.76 -2.67 -16.79
N LYS A 152 -5.71 -3.99 -16.96
CA LYS A 152 -4.74 -4.66 -17.82
C LYS A 152 -5.17 -4.52 -19.27
N VAL A 153 -4.26 -4.10 -20.13
CA VAL A 153 -4.48 -3.86 -21.55
C VAL A 153 -3.59 -4.81 -22.34
N GLU A 154 -4.20 -5.76 -23.04
CA GLU A 154 -3.50 -6.75 -23.87
C GLU A 154 -3.47 -6.36 -25.35
N LYS A 155 -4.40 -5.49 -25.78
CA LYS A 155 -4.53 -5.02 -27.15
C LYS A 155 -4.57 -3.49 -27.19
N ALA A 156 -3.93 -2.90 -28.19
CA ALA A 156 -3.87 -1.44 -28.34
C ALA A 156 -5.24 -0.78 -28.45
N GLU A 157 -6.23 -1.47 -29.02
CA GLU A 157 -7.63 -1.00 -29.17
C GLU A 157 -8.33 -0.72 -27.83
N ASP A 158 -7.94 -1.43 -26.73
CA ASP A 158 -8.56 -1.30 -25.43
C ASP A 158 -7.95 -0.13 -24.59
N LEU A 159 -6.87 0.46 -25.06
CA LEU A 159 -6.09 1.44 -24.30
C LEU A 159 -6.89 2.72 -24.01
N ALA A 160 -7.64 3.23 -24.99
CA ALA A 160 -8.47 4.42 -24.81
C ALA A 160 -9.57 4.23 -23.75
N ALA A 161 -10.21 3.06 -23.72
CA ALA A 161 -11.22 2.72 -22.73
C ALA A 161 -10.63 2.59 -21.32
N ALA A 162 -9.45 1.98 -21.22
CA ALA A 162 -8.71 1.85 -19.95
C ALA A 162 -8.30 3.22 -19.37
N ILE A 163 -7.83 4.16 -20.22
CA ILE A 163 -7.52 5.53 -19.81
C ILE A 163 -8.79 6.25 -19.34
N ALA A 164 -9.89 6.16 -20.10
CA ALA A 164 -11.16 6.79 -19.74
C ALA A 164 -11.68 6.29 -18.38
N LYS A 165 -11.53 4.98 -18.09
CA LYS A 165 -11.87 4.41 -16.77
C LYS A 165 -10.99 4.98 -15.67
N ALA A 166 -9.67 4.98 -15.84
CA ALA A 166 -8.73 5.47 -14.83
C ALA A 166 -8.93 6.96 -14.52
N THR A 167 -9.22 7.78 -15.55
CA THR A 167 -9.45 9.24 -15.44
C THR A 167 -10.70 9.57 -14.59
N GLN A 168 -11.64 8.63 -14.41
CA GLN A 168 -12.78 8.84 -13.51
C GLN A 168 -12.36 8.89 -12.04
N HIS A 169 -11.20 8.34 -11.70
CA HIS A 169 -10.69 8.23 -10.33
C HIS A 169 -9.57 9.22 -10.03
N ASP A 170 -8.78 9.59 -11.04
CA ASP A 170 -7.66 10.52 -10.86
C ASP A 170 -7.41 11.33 -12.14
N ALA A 171 -7.06 12.61 -11.96
CA ALA A 171 -6.66 13.48 -13.07
C ALA A 171 -5.34 13.04 -13.72
N VAL A 172 -4.48 12.34 -12.98
CA VAL A 172 -3.20 11.84 -13.46
C VAL A 172 -3.26 10.33 -13.61
N VAL A 173 -3.03 9.86 -14.84
CA VAL A 173 -3.05 8.45 -15.21
C VAL A 173 -1.69 8.04 -15.73
N MET A 174 -1.27 6.82 -15.41
CA MET A 174 -0.04 6.23 -15.93
C MET A 174 -0.32 4.92 -16.66
N ALA A 175 0.42 4.69 -17.74
CA ALA A 175 0.63 3.39 -18.35
C ALA A 175 1.96 2.81 -17.85
N GLU A 176 1.95 1.57 -17.43
CA GLU A 176 3.14 0.87 -16.96
C GLU A 176 3.24 -0.49 -17.65
N LYS A 177 4.47 -0.88 -17.97
CA LYS A 177 4.72 -2.20 -18.53
C LYS A 177 4.25 -3.29 -17.59
N TRP A 178 3.44 -4.21 -18.09
CA TRP A 178 3.03 -5.39 -17.34
C TRP A 178 4.21 -6.32 -17.11
N ILE A 179 4.43 -6.71 -15.85
CA ILE A 179 5.42 -7.72 -15.48
C ILE A 179 4.68 -9.05 -15.28
N THR A 180 5.03 -10.04 -16.10
CA THR A 180 4.51 -11.41 -15.95
C THR A 180 5.41 -12.19 -15.01
N GLY A 181 4.81 -12.84 -13.99
CA GLY A 181 5.57 -13.68 -13.08
C GLY A 181 4.90 -13.80 -11.71
N ARG A 182 5.73 -13.94 -10.66
CA ARG A 182 5.27 -14.15 -9.28
C ARG A 182 5.17 -12.84 -8.54
N GLU A 183 4.09 -12.66 -7.79
CA GLU A 183 3.89 -11.49 -6.94
C GLU A 183 4.26 -11.79 -5.49
N PHE A 184 4.95 -10.85 -4.86
CA PHE A 184 5.40 -10.93 -3.48
C PHE A 184 5.06 -9.65 -2.74
N THR A 185 4.84 -9.80 -1.44
CA THR A 185 4.68 -8.67 -0.54
C THR A 185 5.55 -8.84 0.70
N ILE A 186 6.16 -7.74 1.14
CA ILE A 186 7.06 -7.70 2.28
C ILE A 186 6.62 -6.60 3.23
N SER A 187 6.21 -6.99 4.43
CA SER A 187 5.89 -6.06 5.50
C SER A 187 7.13 -5.67 6.29
N PHE A 188 7.11 -4.47 6.82
CA PHE A 188 8.17 -3.91 7.67
C PHE A 188 7.63 -3.52 9.03
N LEU A 189 8.41 -3.75 10.07
CA LEU A 189 8.14 -3.29 11.41
C LEU A 189 9.43 -2.75 12.04
N ASN A 190 9.44 -1.48 12.42
CA ASN A 190 10.60 -0.79 13.00
C ASN A 190 11.89 -0.96 12.18
N GLY A 191 11.78 -0.84 10.85
CA GLY A 191 12.90 -0.94 9.92
C GLY A 191 13.41 -2.37 9.69
N GLN A 192 12.71 -3.39 10.17
CA GLN A 192 13.03 -4.79 9.94
C GLN A 192 12.02 -5.41 8.95
N PRO A 193 12.49 -6.10 7.90
CA PRO A 193 11.62 -6.86 7.03
C PRO A 193 11.08 -8.09 7.76
N LEU A 194 9.81 -8.36 7.59
CA LEU A 194 9.16 -9.60 7.99
C LEU A 194 9.32 -10.66 6.89
N PRO A 195 8.95 -11.93 7.12
CA PRO A 195 9.00 -12.97 6.10
C PRO A 195 8.27 -12.55 4.82
N VAL A 196 8.84 -12.91 3.68
CA VAL A 196 8.25 -12.64 2.37
C VAL A 196 7.01 -13.51 2.19
N ILE A 197 5.93 -12.91 1.72
CA ILE A 197 4.69 -13.60 1.35
C ILE A 197 4.59 -13.63 -0.17
N ARG A 198 4.35 -14.81 -0.73
CA ARG A 198 3.91 -14.94 -2.12
C ARG A 198 2.41 -14.73 -2.18
N LEU A 199 1.97 -13.83 -3.07
CA LEU A 199 0.56 -13.63 -3.38
C LEU A 199 0.22 -14.47 -4.61
N GLN A 200 -0.82 -15.28 -4.50
CA GLN A 200 -1.32 -16.09 -5.60
C GLN A 200 -2.81 -15.83 -5.78
N PRO A 201 -3.16 -14.91 -6.71
CA PRO A 201 -4.55 -14.66 -7.02
C PRO A 201 -5.17 -15.92 -7.65
N PRO A 202 -6.50 -16.09 -7.54
CA PRO A 202 -7.22 -17.15 -8.21
C PRO A 202 -6.98 -17.13 -9.73
N ALA A 203 -7.02 -18.30 -10.39
CA ALA A 203 -6.68 -18.45 -11.79
C ALA A 203 -7.62 -17.70 -12.77
N ASP A 204 -8.81 -17.35 -12.33
CA ASP A 204 -9.81 -16.58 -13.08
C ASP A 204 -9.62 -15.06 -12.98
N VAL A 205 -8.67 -14.59 -12.17
CA VAL A 205 -8.39 -13.16 -11.95
C VAL A 205 -7.08 -12.79 -12.65
N ALA A 206 -7.13 -11.73 -13.46
CA ALA A 206 -5.96 -11.29 -14.24
C ALA A 206 -4.82 -10.73 -13.36
N PHE A 207 -5.13 -10.17 -12.20
CA PHE A 207 -4.18 -9.62 -11.23
C PHE A 207 -4.87 -9.47 -9.87
N TYR A 208 -4.08 -9.20 -8.83
CA TYR A 208 -4.57 -9.01 -7.45
C TYR A 208 -5.32 -7.67 -7.32
N ASP A 209 -6.58 -7.67 -7.77
CA ASP A 209 -7.46 -6.50 -7.82
C ASP A 209 -8.22 -6.27 -6.48
N TYR A 210 -9.11 -5.28 -6.46
CA TYR A 210 -9.90 -4.93 -5.27
C TYR A 210 -10.76 -6.10 -4.76
N GLU A 211 -11.39 -6.84 -5.68
CA GLU A 211 -12.22 -8.00 -5.32
C GLU A 211 -11.38 -9.10 -4.71
N ALA A 212 -10.23 -9.41 -5.32
CA ALA A 212 -9.26 -10.38 -4.80
C ALA A 212 -8.71 -9.95 -3.43
N LYS A 213 -8.47 -8.63 -3.22
CA LYS A 213 -7.91 -8.11 -1.97
C LYS A 213 -8.87 -8.18 -0.77
N TYR A 214 -10.17 -7.96 -0.98
CA TYR A 214 -11.09 -7.70 0.13
C TYR A 214 -12.38 -8.54 0.15
N GLN A 215 -12.74 -9.18 -0.96
CA GLN A 215 -14.03 -9.88 -1.09
C GLN A 215 -13.87 -11.39 -1.31
N ARG A 216 -12.74 -11.84 -1.84
CA ARG A 216 -12.47 -13.26 -2.11
C ARG A 216 -11.74 -13.92 -0.96
N ASN A 217 -12.07 -15.20 -0.71
CA ASN A 217 -11.44 -16.04 0.32
C ASN A 217 -10.51 -17.11 -0.27
N ASP A 218 -10.33 -17.13 -1.59
CA ASP A 218 -9.56 -18.13 -2.33
C ASP A 218 -8.21 -17.59 -2.83
N VAL A 219 -7.78 -16.43 -2.35
CA VAL A 219 -6.40 -15.95 -2.53
C VAL A 219 -5.47 -16.75 -1.65
N GLU A 220 -4.43 -17.33 -2.22
CA GLU A 220 -3.45 -18.09 -1.46
C GLU A 220 -2.26 -17.21 -1.04
N TYR A 221 -1.94 -17.24 0.24
CA TYR A 221 -0.77 -16.60 0.84
C TYR A 221 0.30 -17.65 1.11
N GLY A 222 1.34 -17.69 0.28
CA GLY A 222 2.43 -18.67 0.41
C GLY A 222 3.48 -18.24 1.43
N ILE A 223 3.56 -18.95 2.57
CA ILE A 223 4.66 -18.88 3.53
C ILE A 223 5.07 -20.33 3.85
N PRO A 224 6.28 -20.76 3.51
CA PRO A 224 7.35 -20.04 2.83
C PRO A 224 6.98 -19.62 1.40
N CYS A 225 7.56 -18.51 0.93
CA CYS A 225 7.19 -17.85 -0.32
C CYS A 225 7.62 -18.60 -1.60
N GLY A 226 8.39 -19.68 -1.46
CA GLY A 226 8.89 -20.50 -2.57
C GLY A 226 10.10 -19.92 -3.31
N LEU A 227 10.76 -18.91 -2.74
CA LEU A 227 12.10 -18.47 -3.12
C LEU A 227 13.16 -19.29 -2.36
N SER A 228 14.36 -19.36 -2.91
CA SER A 228 15.53 -19.81 -2.14
C SER A 228 15.85 -18.80 -1.05
N THR A 229 16.54 -19.23 0.01
CA THR A 229 16.94 -18.33 1.10
C THR A 229 17.73 -17.12 0.59
N GLU A 230 18.60 -17.31 -0.40
CA GLU A 230 19.39 -16.24 -1.00
C GLU A 230 18.52 -15.24 -1.76
N GLU A 231 17.55 -15.71 -2.56
CA GLU A 231 16.61 -14.85 -3.30
C GLU A 231 15.69 -14.09 -2.34
N GLU A 232 15.19 -14.75 -1.29
CA GLU A 232 14.37 -14.10 -0.26
C GLU A 232 15.12 -12.96 0.43
N GLN A 233 16.38 -13.20 0.82
CA GLN A 233 17.24 -12.18 1.42
C GLN A 233 17.52 -11.01 0.44
N LYS A 234 17.77 -11.31 -0.84
CA LYS A 234 17.93 -10.27 -1.87
C LYS A 234 16.67 -9.43 -2.03
N LEU A 235 15.49 -10.05 -2.06
CA LEU A 235 14.22 -9.35 -2.16
C LEU A 235 13.94 -8.50 -0.91
N GLN A 236 14.17 -9.03 0.28
CA GLN A 236 14.03 -8.28 1.54
C GLN A 236 14.95 -7.05 1.58
N ALA A 237 16.22 -7.22 1.18
CA ALA A 237 17.19 -6.12 1.13
C ALA A 237 16.79 -5.05 0.08
N LEU A 238 16.32 -5.47 -1.08
CA LEU A 238 15.81 -4.58 -2.13
C LEU A 238 14.61 -3.77 -1.63
N CYS A 239 13.63 -4.44 -1.05
CA CYS A 239 12.41 -3.80 -0.56
C CYS A 239 12.69 -2.88 0.65
N LEU A 240 13.64 -3.22 1.52
CA LEU A 240 14.07 -2.33 2.61
C LEU A 240 14.69 -1.04 2.06
N ARG A 241 15.57 -1.13 1.07
CA ARG A 241 16.13 0.04 0.38
C ARG A 241 15.01 0.88 -0.27
N ALA A 242 14.05 0.25 -0.92
CA ALA A 242 12.91 0.91 -1.55
C ALA A 242 12.03 1.66 -0.54
N PHE A 243 11.76 1.03 0.61
CA PHE A 243 11.00 1.60 1.72
C PHE A 243 11.71 2.83 2.31
N GLN A 244 13.01 2.72 2.55
CA GLN A 244 13.84 3.81 3.07
C GLN A 244 14.00 4.96 2.07
N ALA A 245 14.15 4.66 0.77
CA ALA A 245 14.36 5.67 -0.26
C ALA A 245 13.21 6.68 -0.37
N VAL A 246 11.98 6.26 -0.13
CA VAL A 246 10.81 7.13 -0.11
C VAL A 246 10.57 7.81 1.26
N GLY A 247 11.45 7.59 2.23
CA GLY A 247 11.32 8.13 3.59
C GLY A 247 10.25 7.44 4.43
N ALA A 248 9.86 6.23 4.06
CA ALA A 248 8.91 5.44 4.86
C ALA A 248 9.58 4.92 6.14
N SER A 249 8.80 4.80 7.21
CA SER A 249 9.29 4.43 8.55
C SER A 249 8.20 3.74 9.39
N GLY A 250 8.61 3.24 10.57
CA GLY A 250 7.71 2.59 11.53
C GLY A 250 7.24 1.23 11.01
N TRP A 251 6.12 1.20 10.32
CA TRP A 251 5.57 0.02 9.67
C TRP A 251 5.05 0.36 8.27
N GLY A 252 4.93 -0.64 7.43
CA GLY A 252 4.47 -0.49 6.06
C GLY A 252 4.70 -1.77 5.27
N ARG A 253 4.48 -1.71 3.96
CA ARG A 253 4.59 -2.85 3.05
C ARG A 253 5.12 -2.40 1.70
N ILE A 254 5.96 -3.22 1.09
CA ILE A 254 6.36 -3.09 -0.32
C ILE A 254 5.81 -4.29 -1.08
N ASP A 255 5.21 -4.02 -2.24
CA ASP A 255 4.77 -5.02 -3.18
C ASP A 255 5.74 -5.10 -4.36
N ALA A 256 6.08 -6.31 -4.80
CA ALA A 256 7.07 -6.57 -5.83
C ALA A 256 6.69 -7.76 -6.72
N MET A 257 7.13 -7.72 -7.98
CA MET A 257 7.04 -8.84 -8.92
C MET A 257 8.41 -9.48 -9.12
N GLN A 258 8.43 -10.79 -9.39
CA GLN A 258 9.58 -11.44 -10.00
C GLN A 258 9.19 -11.90 -11.40
N ASP A 259 9.93 -11.43 -12.42
CA ASP A 259 9.68 -11.84 -13.80
C ASP A 259 10.13 -13.28 -14.08
N GLU A 260 9.85 -13.79 -15.29
CA GLU A 260 10.22 -15.15 -15.71
C GLU A 260 11.74 -15.37 -15.81
N GLN A 261 12.52 -14.29 -15.86
CA GLN A 261 13.98 -14.31 -15.86
C GLN A 261 14.58 -14.25 -14.45
N GLY A 262 13.72 -14.14 -13.40
CA GLY A 262 14.13 -14.09 -12.01
C GLY A 262 14.46 -12.67 -11.50
N ASN A 263 14.26 -11.62 -12.30
CA ASN A 263 14.51 -10.24 -11.86
C ASN A 263 13.35 -9.74 -11.02
N PHE A 264 13.67 -8.97 -9.95
CA PHE A 264 12.67 -8.33 -9.11
C PHE A 264 12.34 -6.92 -9.60
N TRP A 265 11.04 -6.55 -9.53
CA TRP A 265 10.48 -5.28 -9.93
C TRP A 265 9.59 -4.74 -8.81
N LEU A 266 9.91 -3.56 -8.31
CA LEU A 266 9.12 -2.88 -7.28
C LEU A 266 7.83 -2.32 -7.90
N LEU A 267 6.70 -2.58 -7.26
CA LEU A 267 5.38 -2.11 -7.70
C LEU A 267 4.94 -0.85 -6.97
N GLU A 268 4.76 -0.95 -5.66
CA GLU A 268 4.26 0.14 -4.81
C GLU A 268 4.72 0.01 -3.37
N VAL A 269 4.63 1.12 -2.63
CA VAL A 269 4.79 1.19 -1.18
C VAL A 269 3.45 1.52 -0.54
N ASN A 270 3.10 0.78 0.52
CA ASN A 270 1.89 1.00 1.31
C ASN A 270 2.32 1.45 2.70
N THR A 271 2.02 2.71 3.05
CA THR A 271 2.45 3.32 4.32
C THR A 271 1.49 3.05 5.48
N VAL A 272 0.24 2.67 5.17
CA VAL A 272 -0.76 2.20 6.14
C VAL A 272 -1.42 0.93 5.58
N PRO A 273 -0.74 -0.23 5.63
CA PRO A 273 -1.33 -1.47 5.11
C PRO A 273 -2.60 -1.87 5.85
N GLY A 274 -3.54 -2.48 5.14
CA GLY A 274 -4.79 -2.99 5.73
C GLY A 274 -4.53 -4.03 6.83
N MET A 275 -5.39 -4.03 7.85
CA MET A 275 -5.33 -4.93 9.02
C MET A 275 -6.63 -5.73 9.17
N THR A 276 -7.32 -6.00 8.07
CA THR A 276 -8.49 -6.90 8.04
C THR A 276 -8.06 -8.36 8.18
N SER A 277 -9.01 -9.27 8.40
CA SER A 277 -8.75 -10.71 8.43
C SER A 277 -8.20 -11.27 7.11
N HIS A 278 -8.40 -10.55 6.00
CA HIS A 278 -7.91 -10.90 4.66
C HIS A 278 -6.57 -10.22 4.29
N SER A 279 -6.03 -9.39 5.18
CA SER A 279 -4.82 -8.63 4.87
C SER A 279 -3.55 -9.48 5.01
N SER A 280 -2.65 -9.37 4.04
CA SER A 280 -1.35 -10.08 4.05
C SER A 280 -0.51 -9.75 5.29
N VAL A 281 -0.57 -8.51 5.80
CA VAL A 281 0.11 -8.10 7.04
C VAL A 281 -0.39 -8.89 8.24
N SER A 282 -1.72 -9.07 8.37
CA SER A 282 -2.29 -9.89 9.45
C SER A 282 -1.83 -11.35 9.36
N TYR A 283 -1.70 -11.88 8.15
CA TYR A 283 -1.23 -13.24 7.91
C TYR A 283 0.22 -13.44 8.37
N THR A 284 1.08 -12.45 8.16
CA THR A 284 2.49 -12.49 8.60
C THR A 284 2.59 -12.65 10.13
N HIS A 285 1.76 -11.94 10.89
CA HIS A 285 1.78 -12.00 12.35
C HIS A 285 1.29 -13.34 12.91
N LEU A 286 0.34 -14.00 12.22
CA LEU A 286 -0.21 -15.29 12.64
C LEU A 286 0.77 -16.46 12.43
N THR A 287 1.75 -16.29 11.55
CA THR A 287 2.70 -17.34 11.15
C THR A 287 4.10 -17.17 11.74
N LEU A 288 4.37 -16.07 12.45
CA LEU A 288 5.62 -15.92 13.19
C LEU A 288 5.65 -16.90 14.37
N PRO A 289 6.77 -17.61 14.61
CA PRO A 289 6.94 -18.41 15.82
C PRO A 289 6.83 -17.50 17.05
N THR A 290 5.96 -17.87 17.98
CA THR A 290 5.77 -17.19 19.27
C THR A 290 6.98 -17.38 20.18
#